data_a9dcc5d8ae50b769f534d07d07c148fd
#
_entry.id   a9dcc5d8ae50b769f534d07d07c148fd
#
_cell.length_a   1.000
_cell.length_b   1.000
_cell.length_c   1.000
_cell.angle_alpha   90.00
_cell.angle_beta   90.00
_cell.angle_gamma   90.00
#
_symmetry.space_group_name_H-M   'P 1'
#
loop_
_entity.id
_entity.type
_entity.pdbx_description
1 polymer ?
#
loop_
_entity_poly.entity_id
_entity_poly.type
_entity_poly.pdbx_seq_one_letter_code
_entity_poly.pdbx_strand_id
1 'polypeptide(L)'
;ASFASGFDEFLKSKGYAGSADDVIQAWETTYLHESNVDSLLNRPRTPFEVVRRVTLSQLFHKLKISHTEDDIEQLVTTKATPTLFPDVKEHMARLQTLGKYRMWVLSNGDLASLDRAVSALGIPVNGAISAEQAGYYKPHAGVYQHAIKELGLPGEQILHVAAHAWDIRGARAAGMAGAYINRYGIPYVDADGSQADLEVPGLAELADQLTQT
;
A
#
# COMPACT_ATOMS: atom_id res chain seq x y z
N ALA A 1 -16.25 -4.17 -13.69
CA ALA A 1 -16.13 -5.15 -12.60
C ALA A 1 -14.98 -4.75 -11.70
N SER A 2 -15.08 -4.99 -10.37
CA SER A 2 -13.95 -4.80 -9.46
C SER A 2 -12.89 -5.87 -9.71
N PHE A 3 -11.64 -5.65 -9.25
CA PHE A 3 -10.60 -6.67 -9.31
C PHE A 3 -11.09 -7.99 -8.69
N ALA A 4 -11.69 -7.95 -7.50
CA ALA A 4 -12.17 -9.15 -6.81
C ALA A 4 -13.21 -9.95 -7.63
N SER A 5 -14.14 -9.26 -8.31
CA SER A 5 -15.14 -9.93 -9.17
C SER A 5 -14.50 -10.60 -10.38
N GLY A 6 -13.55 -9.94 -11.06
CA GLY A 6 -12.84 -10.55 -12.19
C GLY A 6 -11.93 -11.71 -11.78
N PHE A 7 -11.33 -11.61 -10.58
CA PHE A 7 -10.53 -12.69 -10.01
C PHE A 7 -11.38 -13.91 -9.65
N ASP A 8 -12.58 -13.71 -9.09
CA ASP A 8 -13.55 -14.77 -8.79
C ASP A 8 -14.04 -15.48 -10.07
N GLU A 9 -14.37 -14.71 -11.12
CA GLU A 9 -14.74 -15.25 -12.43
C GLU A 9 -13.62 -16.11 -13.02
N PHE A 10 -12.36 -15.63 -12.92
CA PHE A 10 -11.20 -16.40 -13.36
C PHE A 10 -11.07 -17.72 -12.59
N LEU A 11 -11.11 -17.72 -11.27
CA LEU A 11 -11.00 -18.93 -10.44
C LEU A 11 -12.09 -19.95 -10.77
N LYS A 12 -13.32 -19.50 -10.93
CA LYS A 12 -14.45 -20.34 -11.34
C LYS A 12 -14.24 -20.97 -12.74
N SER A 13 -13.70 -20.18 -13.68
CA SER A 13 -13.38 -20.70 -15.03
C SER A 13 -12.32 -21.80 -15.02
N LYS A 14 -11.46 -21.83 -14.01
CA LYS A 14 -10.44 -22.88 -13.79
C LYS A 14 -10.95 -24.03 -12.90
N GLY A 15 -12.24 -24.03 -12.55
CA GLY A 15 -12.85 -25.07 -11.71
C GLY A 15 -12.49 -24.98 -10.22
N TYR A 16 -11.97 -23.87 -9.76
CA TYR A 16 -11.65 -23.67 -8.33
C TYR A 16 -12.92 -23.28 -7.56
N ALA A 17 -13.25 -24.05 -6.51
CA ALA A 17 -14.46 -23.87 -5.72
C ALA A 17 -14.26 -23.07 -4.41
N GLY A 18 -13.02 -22.66 -4.12
CA GLY A 18 -12.72 -21.89 -2.92
C GLY A 18 -13.05 -20.41 -3.04
N SER A 19 -12.91 -19.66 -1.95
CA SER A 19 -13.14 -18.22 -1.90
C SER A 19 -12.05 -17.43 -2.66
N ALA A 20 -12.49 -16.53 -3.55
CA ALA A 20 -11.58 -15.61 -4.22
C ALA A 20 -10.91 -14.64 -3.24
N ASP A 21 -11.63 -14.18 -2.22
CA ASP A 21 -11.09 -13.28 -1.20
C ASP A 21 -9.98 -13.95 -0.40
N ASP A 22 -10.13 -15.23 -0.04
CA ASP A 22 -9.09 -15.99 0.67
C ASP A 22 -7.83 -16.14 -0.19
N VAL A 23 -7.98 -16.40 -1.49
CA VAL A 23 -6.84 -16.51 -2.42
C VAL A 23 -6.15 -15.16 -2.60
N ILE A 24 -6.91 -14.06 -2.72
CA ILE A 24 -6.37 -12.70 -2.83
C ILE A 24 -5.60 -12.35 -1.54
N GLN A 25 -6.17 -12.62 -0.38
CA GLN A 25 -5.53 -12.35 0.91
C GLN A 25 -4.24 -13.17 1.10
N ALA A 26 -4.27 -14.46 0.74
CA ALA A 26 -3.10 -15.32 0.78
C ALA A 26 -1.99 -14.80 -0.17
N TRP A 27 -2.37 -14.37 -1.38
CA TRP A 27 -1.43 -13.77 -2.32
C TRP A 27 -0.85 -12.46 -1.78
N GLU A 28 -1.67 -11.57 -1.23
CA GLU A 28 -1.22 -10.31 -0.62
C GLU A 28 -0.22 -10.53 0.51
N THR A 29 -0.51 -11.47 1.38
CA THR A 29 0.41 -11.85 2.46
C THR A 29 1.73 -12.38 1.91
N THR A 30 1.68 -13.23 0.87
CA THR A 30 2.86 -13.85 0.28
C THR A 30 3.73 -12.82 -0.44
N TYR A 31 3.16 -11.96 -1.28
CA TYR A 31 3.99 -10.97 -1.98
C TYR A 31 4.56 -9.89 -1.06
N LEU A 32 3.87 -9.53 0.01
CA LEU A 32 4.42 -8.62 1.04
C LEU A 32 5.57 -9.28 1.80
N HIS A 33 5.46 -10.57 2.13
CA HIS A 33 6.55 -11.32 2.74
C HIS A 33 7.76 -11.39 1.82
N GLU A 34 7.58 -11.84 0.57
CA GLU A 34 8.66 -11.96 -0.43
C GLU A 34 9.31 -10.61 -0.75
N SER A 35 8.55 -9.52 -0.81
CA SER A 35 9.11 -8.20 -1.04
C SER A 35 10.10 -7.78 0.06
N ASN A 36 9.91 -8.24 1.30
CA ASN A 36 10.82 -7.94 2.40
C ASN A 36 12.10 -8.78 2.39
N VAL A 37 12.12 -9.92 1.69
CA VAL A 37 13.29 -10.82 1.67
C VAL A 37 14.51 -10.12 1.10
N ASP A 38 14.36 -9.34 0.01
CA ASP A 38 15.46 -8.57 -0.58
C ASP A 38 16.04 -7.57 0.42
N SER A 39 15.17 -6.85 1.13
CA SER A 39 15.57 -5.87 2.16
C SER A 39 16.31 -6.53 3.32
N LEU A 40 15.85 -7.70 3.79
CA LEU A 40 16.48 -8.46 4.86
C LEU A 40 17.83 -9.04 4.44
N LEU A 41 17.99 -9.40 3.17
CA LEU A 41 19.23 -9.95 2.62
C LEU A 41 20.21 -8.85 2.17
N ASN A 42 19.87 -7.57 2.32
CA ASN A 42 20.65 -6.43 1.83
C ASN A 42 21.05 -6.57 0.34
N ARG A 43 20.13 -7.06 -0.49
CA ARG A 43 20.34 -7.20 -1.93
C ARG A 43 19.45 -6.22 -2.71
N PRO A 44 19.77 -5.96 -4.00
CA PRO A 44 18.95 -5.09 -4.84
C PRO A 44 17.49 -5.53 -4.85
N ARG A 45 16.58 -4.55 -4.75
CA ARG A 45 15.14 -4.75 -4.77
C ARG A 45 14.69 -5.42 -6.08
N THR A 46 13.98 -6.53 -6.01
CA THR A 46 13.25 -7.11 -7.15
C THR A 46 12.06 -6.19 -7.49
N PRO A 47 11.76 -5.86 -8.77
CA PRO A 47 10.60 -5.07 -9.14
C PRO A 47 9.30 -5.67 -8.57
N PHE A 48 8.39 -4.82 -8.08
CA PHE A 48 7.19 -5.26 -7.36
C PHE A 48 6.24 -6.10 -8.23
N GLU A 49 6.16 -5.77 -9.51
CA GLU A 49 5.39 -6.57 -10.47
C GLU A 49 5.96 -7.97 -10.66
N VAL A 50 7.29 -8.13 -10.62
CA VAL A 50 7.95 -9.45 -10.66
C VAL A 50 7.61 -10.25 -9.43
N VAL A 51 7.71 -9.65 -8.24
CA VAL A 51 7.33 -10.31 -6.97
C VAL A 51 5.87 -10.78 -7.02
N ARG A 52 4.95 -9.94 -7.48
CA ARG A 52 3.54 -10.29 -7.63
C ARG A 52 3.31 -11.46 -8.58
N ARG A 53 3.97 -11.47 -9.75
CA ARG A 53 3.83 -12.57 -10.74
C ARG A 53 4.31 -13.89 -10.16
N VAL A 54 5.52 -13.90 -9.62
CA VAL A 54 6.13 -15.12 -9.07
C VAL A 54 5.28 -15.68 -7.94
N THR A 55 4.85 -14.85 -7.00
CA THR A 55 4.07 -15.30 -5.84
C THR A 55 2.66 -15.75 -6.21
N LEU A 56 2.00 -15.13 -7.22
CA LEU A 56 0.71 -15.60 -7.71
C LEU A 56 0.83 -16.96 -8.39
N SER A 57 1.83 -17.15 -9.25
CA SER A 57 2.09 -18.43 -9.90
C SER A 57 2.37 -19.53 -8.87
N GLN A 58 3.22 -19.26 -7.87
CA GLN A 58 3.50 -20.20 -6.78
C GLN A 58 2.23 -20.57 -6.00
N LEU A 59 1.38 -19.58 -5.69
CA LEU A 59 0.12 -19.83 -5.00
C LEU A 59 -0.83 -20.69 -5.84
N PHE A 60 -0.94 -20.43 -7.14
CA PHE A 60 -1.78 -21.22 -8.03
C PHE A 60 -1.26 -22.67 -8.14
N HIS A 61 0.05 -22.89 -8.22
CA HIS A 61 0.63 -24.22 -8.15
C HIS A 61 0.27 -24.93 -6.84
N LYS A 62 0.41 -24.24 -5.69
CA LYS A 62 0.04 -24.78 -4.37
C LYS A 62 -1.43 -25.17 -4.28
N LEU A 63 -2.31 -24.37 -4.85
CA LEU A 63 -3.78 -24.60 -4.87
C LEU A 63 -4.23 -25.50 -6.02
N LYS A 64 -3.32 -25.97 -6.89
CA LYS A 64 -3.59 -26.77 -8.10
C LYS A 64 -4.54 -26.07 -9.08
N ILE A 65 -4.43 -24.75 -9.20
CA ILE A 65 -5.18 -23.94 -10.16
C ILE A 65 -4.39 -23.91 -11.47
N SER A 66 -4.97 -24.41 -12.54
CA SER A 66 -4.36 -24.37 -13.88
C SER A 66 -4.30 -22.94 -14.40
N HIS A 67 -3.11 -22.51 -14.86
CA HIS A 67 -2.90 -21.14 -15.33
C HIS A 67 -1.82 -21.10 -16.42
N THR A 68 -1.83 -20.04 -17.22
CA THR A 68 -0.78 -19.65 -18.16
C THR A 68 -0.04 -18.42 -17.66
N GLU A 69 1.07 -18.08 -18.33
CA GLU A 69 1.78 -16.81 -18.05
C GLU A 69 0.89 -15.60 -18.35
N ASP A 70 0.09 -15.65 -19.41
CA ASP A 70 -0.85 -14.59 -19.78
C ASP A 70 -1.95 -14.39 -18.71
N ASP A 71 -2.46 -15.49 -18.12
CA ASP A 71 -3.40 -15.41 -16.99
C ASP A 71 -2.79 -14.63 -15.81
N ILE A 72 -1.55 -14.93 -15.45
CA ILE A 72 -0.81 -14.25 -14.36
C ILE A 72 -0.62 -12.79 -14.70
N GLU A 73 -0.13 -12.46 -15.90
CA GLU A 73 0.11 -11.08 -16.33
C GLU A 73 -1.17 -10.24 -16.27
N GLN A 74 -2.27 -10.78 -16.78
CA GLN A 74 -3.57 -10.09 -16.76
C GLN A 74 -4.05 -9.81 -15.33
N LEU A 75 -3.95 -10.78 -14.43
CA LEU A 75 -4.39 -10.63 -13.04
C LEU A 75 -3.53 -9.62 -12.29
N VAL A 76 -2.21 -9.65 -12.47
CA VAL A 76 -1.28 -8.71 -11.84
C VAL A 76 -1.52 -7.29 -12.35
N THR A 77 -1.68 -7.10 -13.65
CA THR A 77 -1.96 -5.80 -14.26
C THR A 77 -3.29 -5.22 -13.77
N THR A 78 -4.34 -6.05 -13.68
CA THR A 78 -5.65 -5.62 -13.16
C THR A 78 -5.56 -5.20 -11.68
N LYS A 79 -4.80 -5.94 -10.86
CA LYS A 79 -4.56 -5.60 -9.45
C LYS A 79 -3.78 -4.29 -9.28
N ALA A 80 -2.94 -3.93 -10.24
CA ALA A 80 -2.16 -2.70 -10.19
C ALA A 80 -3.01 -1.43 -10.39
N THR A 81 -4.28 -1.56 -10.76
CA THR A 81 -5.22 -0.44 -10.93
C THR A 81 -6.07 -0.27 -9.65
N PRO A 82 -5.68 0.62 -8.73
CA PRO A 82 -6.39 0.77 -7.47
C PRO A 82 -7.75 1.46 -7.65
N THR A 83 -8.68 1.13 -6.76
CA THR A 83 -9.95 1.86 -6.60
C THR A 83 -9.92 2.65 -5.30
N LEU A 84 -10.42 3.87 -5.32
CA LEU A 84 -10.51 4.69 -4.11
C LEU A 84 -11.66 4.23 -3.22
N PHE A 85 -11.47 4.32 -1.91
CA PHE A 85 -12.57 4.30 -0.97
C PHE A 85 -13.46 5.52 -1.18
N PRO A 86 -14.77 5.43 -0.89
CA PRO A 86 -15.73 6.50 -1.20
C PRO A 86 -15.40 7.85 -0.57
N ASP A 87 -14.80 7.85 0.63
CA ASP A 87 -14.46 9.03 1.42
C ASP A 87 -13.18 9.77 0.96
N VAL A 88 -12.35 9.15 0.09
CA VAL A 88 -11.01 9.67 -0.23
C VAL A 88 -11.06 11.00 -0.96
N LYS A 89 -11.83 11.09 -2.05
CA LYS A 89 -11.81 12.30 -2.91
C LYS A 89 -12.29 13.55 -2.17
N GLU A 90 -13.37 13.42 -1.42
CA GLU A 90 -13.98 14.51 -0.66
C GLU A 90 -13.00 15.04 0.40
N HIS A 91 -12.48 14.16 1.25
CA HIS A 91 -11.67 14.59 2.39
C HIS A 91 -10.26 15.02 1.99
N MET A 92 -9.67 14.43 0.94
CA MET A 92 -8.41 14.94 0.38
C MET A 92 -8.59 16.31 -0.26
N ALA A 93 -9.70 16.58 -0.96
CA ALA A 93 -9.99 17.91 -1.49
C ALA A 93 -10.19 18.92 -0.36
N ARG A 94 -10.86 18.55 0.73
CA ARG A 94 -11.01 19.37 1.93
C ARG A 94 -9.66 19.74 2.53
N LEU A 95 -8.74 18.77 2.74
CA LEU A 95 -7.38 19.01 3.23
C LEU A 95 -6.57 19.92 2.27
N GLN A 96 -6.72 19.76 0.96
CA GLN A 96 -6.09 20.64 -0.02
C GLN A 96 -6.57 22.08 0.12
N THR A 97 -7.86 22.28 0.31
CA THR A 97 -8.47 23.62 0.43
C THR A 97 -7.95 24.39 1.65
N LEU A 98 -7.53 23.69 2.72
CA LEU A 98 -6.94 24.35 3.89
C LEU A 98 -5.60 25.02 3.56
N GLY A 99 -4.89 24.60 2.53
CA GLY A 99 -3.61 25.18 2.10
C GLY A 99 -2.47 25.00 3.09
N LYS A 100 -2.69 24.27 4.20
CA LYS A 100 -1.70 24.01 5.27
C LYS A 100 -0.81 22.81 4.97
N TYR A 101 -1.29 21.84 4.19
CA TYR A 101 -0.65 20.54 4.02
C TYR A 101 -0.25 20.30 2.56
N ARG A 102 0.94 19.72 2.39
CA ARG A 102 1.34 19.09 1.13
C ARG A 102 1.11 17.59 1.24
N MET A 103 0.38 17.02 0.30
CA MET A 103 0.01 15.60 0.32
C MET A 103 0.83 14.82 -0.70
N TRP A 104 1.42 13.72 -0.27
CA TRP A 104 2.26 12.86 -1.11
C TRP A 104 1.86 11.40 -0.95
N VAL A 105 2.02 10.62 -2.01
CA VAL A 105 1.88 9.16 -1.94
C VAL A 105 3.24 8.53 -1.72
N LEU A 106 3.36 7.63 -0.72
CA LEU A 106 4.53 6.78 -0.51
C LEU A 106 4.13 5.31 -0.68
N SER A 107 4.64 4.65 -1.72
CA SER A 107 4.18 3.31 -2.12
C SER A 107 5.32 2.33 -2.34
N ASN A 108 5.04 1.02 -2.11
CA ASN A 108 5.90 -0.09 -2.52
C ASN A 108 5.87 -0.38 -4.03
N GLY A 109 4.91 0.21 -4.77
CA GLY A 109 4.80 0.05 -6.23
C GLY A 109 6.02 0.58 -6.98
N ASP A 110 6.28 0.03 -8.16
CA ASP A 110 7.33 0.52 -9.05
C ASP A 110 6.95 1.92 -9.59
N LEU A 111 7.92 2.80 -9.77
CA LEU A 111 7.70 4.23 -10.03
C LEU A 111 6.75 4.49 -11.20
N ALA A 112 7.01 3.85 -12.35
CA ALA A 112 6.17 4.03 -13.53
C ALA A 112 4.71 3.57 -13.34
N SER A 113 4.48 2.51 -12.56
CA SER A 113 3.14 2.01 -12.24
C SER A 113 2.44 2.92 -11.23
N LEU A 114 3.19 3.45 -10.26
CA LEU A 114 2.69 4.38 -9.26
C LEU A 114 2.23 5.69 -9.89
N ASP A 115 3.02 6.27 -10.79
CA ASP A 115 2.69 7.52 -11.49
C ASP A 115 1.41 7.37 -12.32
N ARG A 116 1.27 6.25 -13.05
CA ARG A 116 0.04 5.95 -13.78
C ARG A 116 -1.17 5.82 -12.87
N ALA A 117 -1.02 5.09 -11.75
CA ALA A 117 -2.08 4.87 -10.79
C ALA A 117 -2.55 6.19 -10.15
N VAL A 118 -1.62 7.01 -9.65
CA VAL A 118 -1.92 8.32 -9.04
C VAL A 118 -2.62 9.25 -10.03
N SER A 119 -2.13 9.31 -11.28
CA SER A 119 -2.76 10.10 -12.34
C SER A 119 -4.19 9.64 -12.64
N ALA A 120 -4.41 8.32 -12.72
CA ALA A 120 -5.72 7.75 -13.00
C ALA A 120 -6.73 7.97 -11.85
N LEU A 121 -6.27 8.00 -10.59
CA LEU A 121 -7.14 8.22 -9.44
C LEU A 121 -7.68 9.66 -9.36
N GLY A 122 -6.97 10.64 -9.93
CA GLY A 122 -7.38 12.04 -9.93
C GLY A 122 -7.53 12.62 -8.52
N ILE A 123 -6.64 12.24 -7.60
CA ILE A 123 -6.60 12.76 -6.23
C ILE A 123 -5.66 13.96 -6.14
N PRO A 124 -5.93 14.94 -5.24
CA PRO A 124 -5.14 16.14 -5.12
C PRO A 124 -3.87 15.87 -4.31
N VAL A 125 -2.82 15.36 -4.97
CA VAL A 125 -1.51 15.15 -4.35
C VAL A 125 -0.43 15.99 -5.05
N ASN A 126 0.60 16.36 -4.29
CA ASN A 126 1.73 17.13 -4.77
C ASN A 126 2.76 16.25 -5.50
N GLY A 127 2.70 14.93 -5.30
CA GLY A 127 3.57 13.98 -5.96
C GLY A 127 3.48 12.58 -5.37
N ALA A 128 4.33 11.70 -5.90
CA ALA A 128 4.44 10.32 -5.45
C ALA A 128 5.91 9.93 -5.28
N ILE A 129 6.20 9.15 -4.26
CA ILE A 129 7.51 8.58 -3.94
C ILE A 129 7.38 7.07 -3.97
N SER A 130 8.19 6.43 -4.79
CA SER A 130 8.25 4.97 -4.88
C SER A 130 9.36 4.42 -3.97
N ALA A 131 9.09 3.33 -3.30
CA ALA A 131 10.10 2.55 -2.59
C ALA A 131 11.22 2.04 -3.51
N GLU A 132 10.98 1.98 -4.83
CA GLU A 132 11.99 1.69 -5.84
C GLU A 132 13.15 2.70 -5.79
N GLN A 133 12.86 3.99 -5.58
CA GLN A 133 13.86 5.05 -5.50
C GLN A 133 14.76 4.90 -4.26
N ALA A 134 14.24 4.28 -3.20
CA ALA A 134 15.00 3.97 -1.98
C ALA A 134 15.81 2.67 -2.08
N GLY A 135 15.52 1.81 -3.07
CA GLY A 135 16.14 0.49 -3.22
C GLY A 135 15.67 -0.58 -2.23
N TYR A 136 14.62 -0.31 -1.46
CA TYR A 136 14.04 -1.19 -0.44
C TYR A 136 12.52 -1.24 -0.57
N TYR A 137 11.89 -2.10 0.27
CA TYR A 137 10.44 -2.10 0.46
C TYR A 137 10.07 -1.60 1.85
N LYS A 138 8.91 -0.94 2.00
CA LYS A 138 8.34 -0.69 3.32
C LYS A 138 8.09 -2.06 4.02
N PRO A 139 8.37 -2.21 5.33
CA PRO A 139 8.69 -1.16 6.31
C PRO A 139 10.18 -0.89 6.54
N HIS A 140 11.10 -1.18 5.60
CA HIS A 140 12.51 -0.85 5.78
C HIS A 140 12.72 0.65 5.99
N ALA A 141 13.51 1.03 7.00
CA ALA A 141 13.74 2.42 7.38
C ALA A 141 14.22 3.31 6.21
N GLY A 142 15.02 2.74 5.30
CA GLY A 142 15.53 3.44 4.12
C GLY A 142 14.46 4.05 3.23
N VAL A 143 13.24 3.46 3.18
CA VAL A 143 12.13 4.00 2.37
C VAL A 143 11.60 5.30 2.98
N TYR A 144 11.39 5.32 4.28
CA TYR A 144 10.89 6.51 4.99
C TYR A 144 11.95 7.60 5.08
N GLN A 145 13.22 7.23 5.30
CA GLN A 145 14.35 8.17 5.27
C GLN A 145 14.53 8.81 3.88
N HIS A 146 14.34 8.02 2.81
CA HIS A 146 14.32 8.56 1.45
C HIS A 146 13.18 9.57 1.28
N ALA A 147 11.97 9.26 1.75
CA ALA A 147 10.85 10.19 1.70
C ALA A 147 11.11 11.47 2.51
N ILE A 148 11.67 11.38 3.72
CA ILE A 148 12.08 12.54 4.53
C ILE A 148 13.03 13.45 3.73
N LYS A 149 14.05 12.85 3.10
CA LYS A 149 15.03 13.56 2.29
C LYS A 149 14.39 14.25 1.08
N GLU A 150 13.55 13.53 0.33
CA GLU A 150 12.87 14.07 -0.87
C GLU A 150 11.89 15.20 -0.53
N LEU A 151 11.21 15.11 0.60
CA LEU A 151 10.29 16.14 1.05
C LEU A 151 11.01 17.37 1.63
N GLY A 152 12.27 17.24 2.01
CA GLY A 152 13.08 18.30 2.57
C GLY A 152 12.55 18.85 3.92
N LEU A 153 11.91 17.98 4.72
CA LEU A 153 11.34 18.32 6.02
C LEU A 153 11.92 17.41 7.10
N PRO A 154 12.03 17.87 8.34
CA PRO A 154 12.28 16.98 9.48
C PRO A 154 11.18 15.93 9.60
N GLY A 155 11.51 14.71 10.05
CA GLY A 155 10.54 13.61 10.14
C GLY A 155 9.31 13.95 10.99
N GLU A 156 9.50 14.64 12.11
CA GLU A 156 8.44 15.09 13.02
C GLU A 156 7.43 16.07 12.40
N GLN A 157 7.76 16.66 11.25
CA GLN A 157 6.84 17.48 10.46
C GLN A 157 6.10 16.71 9.38
N ILE A 158 6.31 15.40 9.30
CA ILE A 158 5.69 14.52 8.31
C ILE A 158 4.75 13.57 9.04
N LEU A 159 3.45 13.62 8.70
CA LEU A 159 2.45 12.67 9.17
C LEU A 159 2.29 11.56 8.12
N HIS A 160 2.78 10.36 8.42
CA HIS A 160 2.53 9.18 7.60
C HIS A 160 1.15 8.59 7.90
N VAL A 161 0.30 8.50 6.88
CA VAL A 161 -1.08 8.03 7.01
C VAL A 161 -1.23 6.67 6.32
N ALA A 162 -1.62 5.64 7.06
CA ALA A 162 -1.79 4.30 6.51
C ALA A 162 -2.85 3.48 7.28
N ALA A 163 -3.44 2.48 6.59
CA ALA A 163 -4.38 1.54 7.18
C ALA A 163 -3.74 0.21 7.63
N HIS A 164 -2.40 0.14 7.63
CA HIS A 164 -1.65 -1.03 8.07
C HIS A 164 -0.70 -0.63 9.21
N ALA A 165 -0.82 -1.29 10.37
CA ALA A 165 0.00 -0.99 11.54
C ALA A 165 1.51 -1.14 11.27
N TRP A 166 1.93 -2.12 10.45
CA TRP A 166 3.34 -2.31 10.09
C TRP A 166 3.93 -1.11 9.33
N ASP A 167 3.12 -0.40 8.54
CA ASP A 167 3.57 0.77 7.78
C ASP A 167 3.74 1.99 8.71
N ILE A 168 2.79 2.18 9.64
CA ILE A 168 2.90 3.20 10.69
C ILE A 168 4.13 2.95 11.58
N ARG A 169 4.39 1.69 11.98
CA ARG A 169 5.59 1.35 12.78
C ARG A 169 6.87 1.69 12.05
N GLY A 170 6.96 1.36 10.75
CA GLY A 170 8.13 1.71 9.93
C GLY A 170 8.36 3.23 9.83
N ALA A 171 7.31 4.00 9.62
CA ALA A 171 7.38 5.45 9.53
C ALA A 171 7.83 6.08 10.88
N ARG A 172 7.23 5.64 12.00
CA ARG A 172 7.60 6.13 13.33
C ARG A 172 9.03 5.77 13.72
N ALA A 173 9.48 4.55 13.39
CA ALA A 173 10.87 4.15 13.60
C ALA A 173 11.88 5.00 12.79
N ALA A 174 11.45 5.61 11.70
CA ALA A 174 12.24 6.55 10.91
C ALA A 174 12.13 8.02 11.38
N GLY A 175 11.33 8.30 12.42
CA GLY A 175 11.16 9.64 13.01
C GLY A 175 9.99 10.44 12.47
N MET A 176 9.09 9.84 11.66
CA MET A 176 7.84 10.48 11.24
C MET A 176 6.76 10.33 12.34
N ALA A 177 5.76 11.21 12.32
CA ALA A 177 4.50 10.96 13.03
C ALA A 177 3.64 9.96 12.24
N GLY A 178 2.84 9.14 12.92
CA GLY A 178 2.02 8.09 12.32
C GLY A 178 0.53 8.22 12.61
N ALA A 179 -0.32 8.29 11.57
CA ALA A 179 -1.76 8.23 11.68
C ALA A 179 -2.27 6.89 11.15
N TYR A 180 -2.82 6.08 12.03
CA TYR A 180 -3.42 4.80 11.68
C TYR A 180 -4.90 4.98 11.31
N ILE A 181 -5.27 4.61 10.08
CA ILE A 181 -6.65 4.61 9.62
C ILE A 181 -7.24 3.22 9.87
N ASN A 182 -7.98 3.09 10.96
CA ASN A 182 -8.57 1.82 11.40
C ASN A 182 -9.89 1.50 10.65
N ARG A 183 -9.82 1.33 9.34
CA ARG A 183 -10.99 1.04 8.48
C ARG A 183 -11.64 -0.30 8.74
N TYR A 184 -10.87 -1.25 9.27
CA TYR A 184 -11.31 -2.64 9.41
C TYR A 184 -11.65 -3.02 10.86
N GLY A 185 -11.63 -2.06 11.79
CA GLY A 185 -11.85 -2.33 13.22
C GLY A 185 -10.76 -3.21 13.84
N ILE A 186 -9.57 -3.23 13.25
CA ILE A 186 -8.42 -3.98 13.77
C ILE A 186 -7.61 -3.05 14.67
N PRO A 187 -7.50 -3.34 15.97
CA PRO A 187 -6.72 -2.48 16.87
C PRO A 187 -5.28 -2.31 16.41
N TYR A 188 -4.77 -1.10 16.54
CA TYR A 188 -3.32 -0.88 16.37
C TYR A 188 -2.57 -1.64 17.45
N VAL A 189 -1.65 -2.50 17.04
CA VAL A 189 -0.81 -3.28 17.95
C VAL A 189 0.65 -3.16 17.54
N ASP A 190 1.49 -2.72 18.46
CA ASP A 190 2.93 -2.87 18.39
C ASP A 190 3.43 -3.76 19.52
N ALA A 191 4.42 -4.61 19.23
CA ALA A 191 4.94 -5.57 20.21
C ALA A 191 5.61 -4.91 21.42
N ASP A 192 6.09 -3.66 21.28
CA ASP A 192 6.68 -2.86 22.36
C ASP A 192 5.63 -2.05 23.14
N GLY A 193 4.33 -2.18 22.78
CA GLY A 193 3.24 -1.44 23.41
C GLY A 193 3.09 0.00 22.97
N SER A 194 3.89 0.47 21.99
CA SER A 194 3.75 1.83 21.46
C SER A 194 2.44 2.00 20.70
N GLN A 195 1.91 3.22 20.70
CA GLN A 195 0.67 3.58 20.01
C GLN A 195 0.98 4.41 18.76
N ALA A 196 0.07 4.45 17.79
CA ALA A 196 0.10 5.45 16.73
C ALA A 196 -0.08 6.85 17.37
N ASP A 197 0.48 7.88 16.74
CA ASP A 197 0.30 9.26 17.22
C ASP A 197 -1.16 9.70 17.06
N LEU A 198 -1.86 9.09 16.08
CA LEU A 198 -3.26 9.29 15.80
C LEU A 198 -3.89 7.99 15.33
N GLU A 199 -5.06 7.65 15.88
CA GLU A 199 -5.89 6.54 15.38
C GLU A 199 -7.29 7.06 15.10
N VAL A 200 -7.77 6.83 13.85
CA VAL A 200 -9.09 7.29 13.38
C VAL A 200 -9.73 6.23 12.48
N PRO A 201 -11.07 6.14 12.42
CA PRO A 201 -11.76 5.14 11.61
C PRO A 201 -11.70 5.41 10.10
N GLY A 202 -11.48 6.66 9.68
CA GLY A 202 -11.48 7.05 8.27
C GLY A 202 -10.81 8.40 8.00
N LEU A 203 -10.83 8.81 6.73
CA LEU A 203 -10.25 10.09 6.32
C LEU A 203 -11.13 11.29 6.72
N ALA A 204 -12.41 11.08 6.98
CA ALA A 204 -13.30 12.12 7.50
C ALA A 204 -12.80 12.64 8.85
N GLU A 205 -12.61 11.72 9.80
CA GLU A 205 -12.17 12.04 11.15
C GLU A 205 -10.72 12.55 11.17
N LEU A 206 -9.86 12.01 10.28
CA LEU A 206 -8.52 12.57 10.09
C LEU A 206 -8.58 14.03 9.65
N ALA A 207 -9.40 14.34 8.63
CA ALA A 207 -9.56 15.69 8.14
C ALA A 207 -10.15 16.64 9.20
N ASP A 208 -11.06 16.15 10.05
CA ASP A 208 -11.62 16.93 11.16
C ASP A 208 -10.55 17.30 12.17
N GLN A 209 -9.70 16.35 12.57
CA GLN A 209 -8.63 16.61 13.53
C GLN A 209 -7.57 17.55 12.95
N LEU A 210 -7.16 17.35 11.69
CA LEU A 210 -6.18 18.23 11.03
C LEU A 210 -6.71 19.63 10.72
N THR A 211 -8.03 19.83 10.74
CA THR A 211 -8.64 21.16 10.56
C THR A 211 -8.60 21.99 11.84
N GLN A 212 -8.58 21.30 13.01
CA GLN A 212 -8.61 21.95 14.31
C GLN A 212 -7.19 22.34 14.84
N THR A 213 -6.15 21.81 14.22
CA THR A 213 -4.74 22.15 14.50
C THR A 213 -4.27 23.29 13.59
#